data_f75e4fc3c714501cdb5823da7db1469f
#
_entry.id   f75e4fc3c714501cdb5823da7db1469f
#
_cell.length_a   1.000
_cell.length_b   1.000
_cell.length_c   1.000
_cell.angle_alpha   90.00
_cell.angle_beta   90.00
_cell.angle_gamma   90.00
#
_symmetry.space_group_name_H-M   'P 1'
#
loop_
_entity.id
_entity.type
_entity.pdbx_description
1 polymer ?
#
loop_
_entity_poly.entity_id
_entity_poly.type
_entity_poly.pdbx_seq_one_letter_code
_entity_poly.pdbx_strand_id
1 'polypeptide(L)'
;DWPSSTNPEGQRAGVHALFCLVCEGCEEIFNALSDKEEANFAHLCAEQLKKHVYPHNGLKQALALQVLAGLVDANEAFDELLGKDGVHGFSTFLGYYILKALGQADRVDFALDCVREYWGAMLDLGATTFWEDFDINWAKNCSKLDEILPEDSQKTDIHGDFGGYCYEGYRHSLCHGWASGPAPFLMEYVLGVKPLEEGCKKVLISPSLGNLEYAKGTVPTPYGLIKISLKRETDGSVKTEFSAPAKIEVVLG
;
A
#
# COMPACT_ATOMS: atom_id res chain seq x y z
N ASP A 1 -3.47 -3.72 -13.27
CA ASP A 1 -4.51 -3.58 -12.27
C ASP A 1 -5.89 -3.78 -12.89
N TRP A 2 -6.88 -3.97 -12.07
CA TRP A 2 -8.28 -4.11 -12.48
C TRP A 2 -8.91 -2.73 -12.69
N PRO A 3 -9.68 -2.58 -13.71
CA PRO A 3 -9.84 -3.48 -14.81
C PRO A 3 -8.71 -3.29 -15.82
N SER A 4 -8.19 -4.26 -16.35
CA SER A 4 -7.02 -4.46 -17.18
C SER A 4 -6.38 -3.21 -17.81
N SER A 5 -5.10 -3.05 -17.54
CA SER A 5 -4.21 -2.12 -18.22
C SER A 5 -4.11 -2.47 -19.73
N THR A 6 -3.99 -1.47 -20.57
CA THR A 6 -3.63 -1.63 -21.99
C THR A 6 -2.13 -1.86 -22.19
N ASN A 7 -1.35 -2.05 -21.11
CA ASN A 7 0.09 -2.20 -21.08
C ASN A 7 0.49 -3.66 -20.76
N PRO A 8 0.50 -4.57 -21.75
CA PRO A 8 0.75 -6.00 -21.49
C PRO A 8 2.16 -6.31 -21.00
N GLU A 9 3.16 -5.49 -21.31
CA GLU A 9 4.53 -5.68 -20.80
C GLU A 9 4.59 -5.35 -19.31
N GLY A 10 4.06 -4.22 -18.89
CA GLY A 10 3.97 -3.86 -17.50
C GLY A 10 3.09 -4.83 -16.68
N GLN A 11 1.99 -5.34 -17.26
CA GLN A 11 1.20 -6.40 -16.65
C GLN A 11 2.05 -7.66 -16.40
N ARG A 12 2.83 -8.08 -17.39
CA ARG A 12 3.75 -9.23 -17.25
C ARG A 12 4.74 -9.02 -16.12
N ALA A 13 5.34 -7.82 -16.03
CA ALA A 13 6.27 -7.47 -14.97
C ALA A 13 5.62 -7.55 -13.58
N GLY A 14 4.42 -6.97 -13.44
CA GLY A 14 3.68 -6.99 -12.18
C GLY A 14 3.25 -8.40 -11.76
N VAL A 15 2.70 -9.19 -12.69
CA VAL A 15 2.29 -10.59 -12.42
C VAL A 15 3.51 -11.44 -12.05
N HIS A 16 4.63 -11.28 -12.76
CA HIS A 16 5.86 -12.00 -12.45
C HIS A 16 6.37 -11.67 -11.03
N ALA A 17 6.44 -10.39 -10.68
CA ALA A 17 6.86 -9.97 -9.34
C ALA A 17 5.90 -10.49 -8.26
N LEU A 18 4.60 -10.50 -8.53
CA LEU A 18 3.61 -11.08 -7.62
C LEU A 18 3.81 -12.58 -7.42
N PHE A 19 4.18 -13.33 -8.47
CA PHE A 19 4.53 -14.76 -8.33
C PHE A 19 5.78 -14.97 -7.46
N CYS A 20 6.80 -14.11 -7.55
CA CYS A 20 7.93 -14.15 -6.63
C CYS A 20 7.47 -14.03 -5.18
N LEU A 21 6.65 -13.00 -4.86
CA LEU A 21 6.11 -12.78 -3.53
C LEU A 21 5.24 -13.95 -3.03
N VAL A 22 4.45 -14.55 -3.91
CA VAL A 22 3.63 -15.74 -3.58
C VAL A 22 4.52 -16.91 -3.21
N CYS A 23 5.57 -17.19 -3.99
CA CYS A 23 6.49 -18.29 -3.70
C CYS A 23 7.22 -18.09 -2.37
N GLU A 24 7.69 -16.86 -2.07
CA GLU A 24 8.31 -16.53 -0.80
C GLU A 24 7.32 -16.69 0.38
N GLY A 25 6.10 -16.19 0.24
CA GLY A 25 5.06 -16.37 1.26
C GLY A 25 4.69 -17.85 1.46
N CYS A 26 4.67 -18.65 0.41
CA CYS A 26 4.48 -20.09 0.51
C CYS A 26 5.63 -20.78 1.27
N GLU A 27 6.88 -20.41 1.00
CA GLU A 27 8.05 -20.90 1.73
C GLU A 27 7.92 -20.62 3.24
N GLU A 28 7.56 -19.38 3.61
CA GLU A 28 7.34 -19.00 5.01
C GLU A 28 6.23 -19.83 5.66
N ILE A 29 5.08 -19.97 5.00
CA ILE A 29 3.94 -20.74 5.50
C ILE A 29 4.30 -22.21 5.69
N PHE A 30 4.93 -22.86 4.69
CA PHE A 30 5.32 -24.27 4.78
C PHE A 30 6.40 -24.50 5.85
N ASN A 31 7.33 -23.55 6.03
CA ASN A 31 8.27 -23.60 7.14
C ASN A 31 7.58 -23.52 8.50
N ALA A 32 6.60 -22.63 8.67
CA ALA A 32 5.82 -22.50 9.90
C ALA A 32 5.00 -23.78 10.21
N LEU A 33 4.53 -24.46 9.15
CA LEU A 33 3.83 -25.76 9.23
C LEU A 33 4.79 -26.95 9.39
N SER A 34 6.10 -26.73 9.36
CA SER A 34 7.16 -27.76 9.39
C SER A 34 7.15 -28.71 8.17
N ASP A 35 6.55 -28.28 7.06
CA ASP A 35 6.57 -28.98 5.78
C ASP A 35 7.80 -28.57 4.96
N LYS A 36 8.90 -29.28 5.17
CA LYS A 36 10.19 -28.95 4.56
C LYS A 36 10.26 -29.24 3.06
N GLU A 37 9.49 -30.18 2.57
CA GLU A 37 9.46 -30.52 1.15
C GLU A 37 8.83 -29.41 0.33
N GLU A 38 7.62 -28.98 0.72
CA GLU A 38 6.91 -27.91 0.05
C GLU A 38 7.59 -26.53 0.26
N ALA A 39 8.19 -26.29 1.42
CA ALA A 39 8.98 -25.08 1.65
C ALA A 39 10.18 -25.01 0.68
N ASN A 40 10.92 -26.12 0.52
CA ASN A 40 12.06 -26.16 -0.42
C ASN A 40 11.59 -26.01 -1.88
N PHE A 41 10.46 -26.59 -2.25
CA PHE A 41 9.90 -26.41 -3.59
C PHE A 41 9.54 -24.94 -3.85
N ALA A 42 8.85 -24.29 -2.92
CA ALA A 42 8.50 -22.87 -3.02
C ALA A 42 9.74 -21.98 -3.11
N HIS A 43 10.77 -22.26 -2.30
CA HIS A 43 12.07 -21.59 -2.35
C HIS A 43 12.71 -21.68 -3.74
N LEU A 44 12.82 -22.89 -4.29
CA LEU A 44 13.41 -23.08 -5.62
C LEU A 44 12.62 -22.39 -6.74
N CYS A 45 11.29 -22.33 -6.61
CA CYS A 45 10.45 -21.55 -7.53
C CYS A 45 10.75 -20.05 -7.45
N ALA A 46 10.84 -19.49 -6.24
CA ALA A 46 11.21 -18.09 -6.03
C ALA A 46 12.57 -17.76 -6.64
N GLU A 47 13.58 -18.59 -6.35
CA GLU A 47 14.94 -18.44 -6.89
C GLU A 47 14.99 -18.50 -8.44
N GLN A 48 14.15 -19.30 -9.06
CA GLN A 48 14.08 -19.36 -10.53
C GLN A 48 13.41 -18.11 -11.11
N LEU A 49 12.31 -17.66 -10.50
CA LEU A 49 11.62 -16.45 -10.93
C LEU A 49 12.51 -15.21 -10.80
N LYS A 50 13.24 -15.07 -9.71
CA LYS A 50 14.14 -13.94 -9.45
C LYS A 50 15.30 -13.79 -10.44
N LYS A 51 15.59 -14.80 -11.26
CA LYS A 51 16.61 -14.70 -12.32
C LYS A 51 16.20 -13.78 -13.47
N HIS A 52 14.93 -13.37 -13.53
CA HIS A 52 14.41 -12.52 -14.57
C HIS A 52 13.79 -11.26 -13.96
N VAL A 53 14.05 -10.12 -14.59
CA VAL A 53 13.39 -8.85 -14.30
C VAL A 53 12.77 -8.36 -15.59
N TYR A 54 11.45 -8.31 -15.64
CA TYR A 54 10.73 -7.79 -16.80
C TYR A 54 10.61 -6.26 -16.71
N PRO A 55 10.63 -5.54 -17.85
CA PRO A 55 10.48 -4.10 -17.84
C PRO A 55 9.09 -3.72 -17.32
N HIS A 56 9.02 -2.83 -16.33
CA HIS A 56 7.76 -2.35 -15.76
C HIS A 56 6.97 -1.45 -16.72
N ASN A 57 7.61 -0.99 -17.79
CA ASN A 57 7.03 -0.22 -18.90
C ASN A 57 6.17 0.98 -18.45
N GLY A 58 6.67 1.73 -17.46
CA GLY A 58 6.02 2.92 -16.91
C GLY A 58 4.88 2.66 -15.91
N LEU A 59 4.61 1.41 -15.51
CA LEU A 59 3.60 1.09 -14.50
C LEU A 59 4.20 1.14 -13.08
N LYS A 60 3.82 2.12 -12.28
CA LYS A 60 4.22 2.25 -10.86
C LYS A 60 3.88 1.00 -10.06
N GLN A 61 2.70 0.41 -10.30
CA GLN A 61 2.26 -0.81 -9.61
C GLN A 61 3.21 -1.99 -9.88
N ALA A 62 3.62 -2.15 -11.14
CA ALA A 62 4.55 -3.22 -11.52
C ALA A 62 5.93 -3.01 -10.86
N LEU A 63 6.45 -1.79 -10.91
CA LEU A 63 7.72 -1.44 -10.29
C LEU A 63 7.68 -1.60 -8.76
N ALA A 64 6.58 -1.18 -8.12
CA ALA A 64 6.41 -1.37 -6.68
C ALA A 64 6.42 -2.86 -6.28
N LEU A 65 5.72 -3.72 -7.04
CA LEU A 65 5.77 -5.16 -6.81
C LEU A 65 7.18 -5.73 -7.03
N GLN A 66 7.94 -5.23 -8.00
CA GLN A 66 9.34 -5.63 -8.21
C GLN A 66 10.24 -5.23 -7.03
N VAL A 67 10.04 -4.05 -6.45
CA VAL A 67 10.73 -3.63 -5.21
C VAL A 67 10.41 -4.60 -4.08
N LEU A 68 9.13 -4.88 -3.84
CA LEU A 68 8.70 -5.77 -2.75
C LEU A 68 9.22 -7.19 -2.91
N ALA A 69 9.34 -7.68 -4.15
CA ALA A 69 9.93 -8.97 -4.48
C ALA A 69 11.47 -8.98 -4.47
N GLY A 70 12.12 -7.88 -4.10
CA GLY A 70 13.58 -7.78 -4.09
C GLY A 70 14.25 -7.88 -5.47
N LEU A 71 13.52 -7.60 -6.54
CA LEU A 71 14.01 -7.60 -7.93
C LEU A 71 14.68 -6.28 -8.33
N VAL A 72 14.28 -5.20 -7.70
CA VAL A 72 14.76 -3.83 -7.96
C VAL A 72 15.01 -3.14 -6.62
N ASP A 73 16.08 -2.34 -6.51
CA ASP A 73 16.34 -1.53 -5.33
C ASP A 73 15.27 -0.44 -5.13
N ALA A 74 14.86 -0.23 -3.89
CA ALA A 74 13.77 0.68 -3.57
C ALA A 74 14.09 2.16 -3.88
N ASN A 75 15.34 2.59 -3.65
CA ASN A 75 15.76 3.95 -3.93
C ASN A 75 15.92 4.17 -5.45
N GLU A 76 16.48 3.19 -6.18
CA GLU A 76 16.53 3.24 -7.64
C GLU A 76 15.11 3.34 -8.24
N ALA A 77 14.17 2.55 -7.74
CA ALA A 77 12.78 2.59 -8.17
C ALA A 77 12.10 3.93 -7.85
N PHE A 78 12.42 4.54 -6.70
CA PHE A 78 11.92 5.86 -6.36
C PHE A 78 12.41 6.91 -7.36
N ASP A 79 13.73 6.95 -7.63
CA ASP A 79 14.34 7.91 -8.54
C ASP A 79 13.90 7.68 -9.99
N GLU A 80 13.68 6.42 -10.40
CA GLU A 80 13.27 6.06 -11.75
C GLU A 80 11.81 6.45 -12.04
N LEU A 81 10.86 6.09 -11.17
CA LEU A 81 9.44 6.25 -11.46
C LEU A 81 8.55 6.53 -10.24
N LEU A 82 8.75 5.86 -9.07
CA LEU A 82 7.78 5.94 -7.98
C LEU A 82 7.66 7.35 -7.39
N GLY A 83 8.75 8.15 -7.41
CA GLY A 83 8.77 9.53 -6.95
C GLY A 83 8.30 10.56 -7.98
N LYS A 84 7.95 10.14 -9.20
CA LYS A 84 7.56 11.06 -10.28
C LYS A 84 6.03 11.21 -10.37
N ASP A 85 5.56 12.38 -10.77
CA ASP A 85 4.15 12.68 -11.06
C ASP A 85 3.16 12.38 -9.92
N GLY A 86 3.63 12.46 -8.66
CA GLY A 86 2.77 12.27 -7.47
C GLY A 86 1.96 10.99 -7.52
N VAL A 87 0.66 11.09 -7.35
CA VAL A 87 -0.28 9.96 -7.33
C VAL A 87 -0.82 9.53 -8.70
N HIS A 88 -0.38 10.17 -9.78
CA HIS A 88 -0.76 9.72 -11.11
C HIS A 88 -0.23 8.30 -11.35
N GLY A 89 -1.10 7.41 -11.81
CA GLY A 89 -0.83 5.98 -11.96
C GLY A 89 -1.05 5.15 -10.70
N PHE A 90 -1.57 5.72 -9.61
CA PHE A 90 -2.08 4.96 -8.47
C PHE A 90 -3.40 4.28 -8.83
N SER A 91 -3.69 3.21 -8.14
CA SER A 91 -5.00 2.56 -8.09
C SER A 91 -5.35 2.25 -6.65
N THR A 92 -6.61 2.03 -6.38
CA THR A 92 -7.10 1.81 -5.01
C THR A 92 -6.51 0.56 -4.38
N PHE A 93 -6.38 -0.54 -5.14
CA PHE A 93 -5.84 -1.81 -4.68
C PHE A 93 -4.30 -1.79 -4.62
N LEU A 94 -3.64 -1.58 -5.76
CA LEU A 94 -2.18 -1.64 -5.82
C LEU A 94 -1.48 -0.40 -5.24
N GLY A 95 -2.22 0.65 -4.93
CA GLY A 95 -1.70 1.81 -4.19
C GLY A 95 -1.06 1.43 -2.86
N TYR A 96 -1.58 0.43 -2.15
CA TYR A 96 -0.95 -0.09 -0.93
C TYR A 96 0.47 -0.60 -1.18
N TYR A 97 0.67 -1.34 -2.26
CA TYR A 97 2.00 -1.88 -2.59
C TYR A 97 2.97 -0.77 -3.00
N ILE A 98 2.47 0.28 -3.66
CA ILE A 98 3.28 1.48 -3.93
C ILE A 98 3.70 2.16 -2.62
N LEU A 99 2.76 2.36 -1.67
CA LEU A 99 3.08 2.92 -0.36
C LEU A 99 4.13 2.07 0.39
N LYS A 100 4.03 0.73 0.32
CA LYS A 100 5.04 -0.18 0.92
C LYS A 100 6.41 -0.01 0.27
N ALA A 101 6.47 0.06 -1.05
CA ALA A 101 7.73 0.28 -1.76
C ALA A 101 8.36 1.64 -1.40
N LEU A 102 7.55 2.70 -1.28
CA LEU A 102 7.99 4.01 -0.78
C LEU A 102 8.50 3.92 0.67
N GLY A 103 7.83 3.14 1.52
CA GLY A 103 8.29 2.88 2.88
C GLY A 103 9.61 2.12 2.93
N GLN A 104 9.87 1.19 2.02
CA GLN A 104 11.17 0.50 1.91
C GLN A 104 12.28 1.44 1.40
N ALA A 105 11.93 2.44 0.61
CA ALA A 105 12.85 3.48 0.15
C ALA A 105 13.10 4.59 1.20
N ASP A 106 12.56 4.46 2.42
CA ASP A 106 12.59 5.48 3.48
C ASP A 106 12.00 6.85 3.02
N ARG A 107 10.91 6.78 2.26
CA ARG A 107 10.16 7.94 1.74
C ARG A 107 8.77 8.04 2.38
N VAL A 108 8.72 7.93 3.72
CA VAL A 108 7.45 7.95 4.47
C VAL A 108 6.74 9.30 4.35
N ASP A 109 7.47 10.41 4.30
CA ASP A 109 6.95 11.75 4.06
C ASP A 109 6.23 11.86 2.71
N PHE A 110 6.89 11.43 1.63
CA PHE A 110 6.30 11.39 0.29
C PHE A 110 5.09 10.43 0.22
N ALA A 111 5.17 9.27 0.86
CA ALA A 111 4.05 8.34 0.93
C ALA A 111 2.84 8.94 1.65
N LEU A 112 3.05 9.71 2.74
CA LEU A 112 1.99 10.43 3.44
C LEU A 112 1.36 11.52 2.57
N ASP A 113 2.15 12.22 1.76
CA ASP A 113 1.62 13.20 0.80
C ASP A 113 0.78 12.50 -0.28
N CYS A 114 1.22 11.34 -0.78
CA CYS A 114 0.40 10.51 -1.67
C CYS A 114 -0.93 10.06 -1.02
N VAL A 115 -0.93 9.68 0.25
CA VAL A 115 -2.17 9.33 0.98
C VAL A 115 -3.10 10.53 1.06
N ARG A 116 -2.58 11.72 1.40
CA ARG A 116 -3.38 12.95 1.46
C ARG A 116 -3.98 13.32 0.12
N GLU A 117 -3.20 13.19 -0.95
CA GLU A 117 -3.65 13.55 -2.29
C GLU A 117 -4.66 12.54 -2.84
N TYR A 118 -4.34 11.26 -2.86
CA TYR A 118 -5.17 10.25 -3.52
C TYR A 118 -6.43 9.89 -2.73
N TRP A 119 -6.27 9.42 -1.49
CA TRP A 119 -7.42 9.08 -0.63
C TRP A 119 -8.10 10.33 -0.07
N GLY A 120 -7.36 11.42 0.12
CA GLY A 120 -7.93 12.72 0.48
C GLY A 120 -8.89 13.24 -0.58
N ALA A 121 -8.58 13.08 -1.87
CA ALA A 121 -9.49 13.46 -2.95
C ALA A 121 -10.83 12.70 -2.90
N MET A 122 -10.83 11.40 -2.51
CA MET A 122 -12.09 10.68 -2.27
C MET A 122 -12.90 11.32 -1.13
N LEU A 123 -12.23 11.72 -0.02
CA LEU A 123 -12.89 12.40 1.10
C LEU A 123 -13.47 13.75 0.68
N ASP A 124 -12.76 14.52 -0.13
CA ASP A 124 -13.22 15.81 -0.66
C ASP A 124 -14.44 15.67 -1.58
N LEU A 125 -14.56 14.50 -2.22
CA LEU A 125 -15.73 14.12 -3.02
C LEU A 125 -16.87 13.52 -2.18
N GLY A 126 -16.72 13.42 -0.86
CA GLY A 126 -17.76 12.97 0.07
C GLY A 126 -17.67 11.49 0.46
N ALA A 127 -16.55 10.81 0.19
CA ALA A 127 -16.36 9.42 0.60
C ALA A 127 -16.45 9.27 2.13
N THR A 128 -17.21 8.29 2.57
CA THR A 128 -17.29 7.86 3.98
C THR A 128 -16.66 6.49 4.21
N THR A 129 -16.31 5.81 3.11
CA THR A 129 -15.69 4.49 3.04
C THR A 129 -14.67 4.47 1.91
N PHE A 130 -13.86 3.42 1.82
CA PHE A 130 -12.92 3.22 0.73
C PHE A 130 -13.66 2.78 -0.53
N TRP A 131 -13.37 3.44 -1.66
CA TRP A 131 -13.99 3.13 -2.94
C TRP A 131 -13.25 2.03 -3.69
N GLU A 132 -13.97 1.22 -4.46
CA GLU A 132 -13.42 0.11 -5.24
C GLU A 132 -12.41 0.58 -6.28
N ASP A 133 -12.71 1.65 -6.98
CA ASP A 133 -11.87 2.25 -8.00
C ASP A 133 -11.87 3.77 -7.89
N PHE A 134 -10.76 4.38 -8.27
CA PHE A 134 -10.60 5.82 -8.33
C PHE A 134 -9.38 6.17 -9.16
N ASP A 135 -9.52 7.18 -10.01
CA ASP A 135 -8.40 7.86 -10.67
C ASP A 135 -8.40 9.33 -10.26
N ILE A 136 -7.26 9.85 -9.84
CA ILE A 136 -7.13 11.25 -9.40
C ILE A 136 -7.59 12.24 -10.48
N ASN A 137 -7.53 11.87 -11.75
CA ASN A 137 -8.02 12.71 -12.84
C ASN A 137 -9.55 12.89 -12.82
N TRP A 138 -10.30 11.95 -12.26
CA TRP A 138 -11.76 12.09 -12.14
C TRP A 138 -12.14 13.26 -11.23
N ALA A 139 -11.35 13.51 -10.19
CA ALA A 139 -11.61 14.61 -9.25
C ALA A 139 -11.66 16.00 -9.90
N LYS A 140 -11.06 16.16 -11.10
CA LYS A 140 -10.98 17.48 -11.75
C LYS A 140 -12.34 18.05 -12.19
N ASN A 141 -13.31 17.21 -12.47
CA ASN A 141 -14.62 17.64 -13.00
C ASN A 141 -15.75 16.68 -12.61
N CYS A 142 -15.75 16.13 -11.41
CA CYS A 142 -16.86 15.30 -10.96
C CYS A 142 -17.70 15.99 -9.87
N SER A 143 -18.93 15.49 -9.71
CA SER A 143 -19.80 15.85 -8.60
C SER A 143 -19.29 15.29 -7.29
N LYS A 144 -19.72 15.86 -6.17
CA LYS A 144 -19.63 15.19 -4.88
C LYS A 144 -20.67 14.08 -4.77
N LEU A 145 -20.44 13.15 -3.85
CA LEU A 145 -21.28 11.98 -3.63
C LEU A 145 -22.75 12.33 -3.32
N ASP A 146 -22.97 13.45 -2.65
CA ASP A 146 -24.29 13.96 -2.24
C ASP A 146 -24.82 15.08 -3.13
N GLU A 147 -24.11 15.41 -4.21
CA GLU A 147 -24.52 16.45 -5.16
C GLU A 147 -25.44 15.86 -6.24
N ILE A 148 -26.66 16.37 -6.33
CA ILE A 148 -27.59 16.03 -7.42
C ILE A 148 -27.29 16.95 -8.60
N LEU A 149 -26.81 16.38 -9.71
CA LEU A 149 -26.48 17.16 -10.89
C LEU A 149 -27.76 17.54 -11.70
N PRO A 150 -27.88 18.82 -12.13
CA PRO A 150 -28.85 19.20 -13.13
C PRO A 150 -28.59 18.49 -14.48
N GLU A 151 -29.63 18.31 -15.31
CA GLU A 151 -29.54 17.65 -16.62
C GLU A 151 -28.54 18.33 -17.58
N ASP A 152 -28.32 19.63 -17.43
CA ASP A 152 -27.37 20.43 -18.22
C ASP A 152 -25.99 20.59 -17.57
N SER A 153 -25.71 19.86 -16.50
CA SER A 153 -24.42 19.91 -15.81
C SER A 153 -23.27 19.51 -16.72
N GLN A 154 -22.18 20.26 -16.62
CA GLN A 154 -20.91 19.89 -17.26
C GLN A 154 -20.02 19.02 -16.38
N LYS A 155 -20.43 18.76 -15.13
CA LYS A 155 -19.73 17.83 -14.24
C LYS A 155 -20.12 16.39 -14.58
N THR A 156 -19.18 15.49 -14.39
CA THR A 156 -19.42 14.04 -14.43
C THR A 156 -19.95 13.58 -13.07
N ASP A 157 -20.97 12.75 -13.06
CA ASP A 157 -21.47 12.12 -11.84
C ASP A 157 -20.42 11.15 -11.30
N ILE A 158 -20.03 11.28 -10.03
CA ILE A 158 -19.08 10.37 -9.40
C ILE A 158 -19.59 8.92 -9.34
N HIS A 159 -20.91 8.74 -9.35
CA HIS A 159 -21.55 7.43 -9.45
C HIS A 159 -21.62 6.91 -10.88
N GLY A 160 -21.33 7.76 -11.87
CA GLY A 160 -21.39 7.41 -13.26
C GLY A 160 -20.28 6.48 -13.71
N ASP A 161 -20.22 6.31 -15.02
CA ASP A 161 -19.33 5.38 -15.67
C ASP A 161 -17.95 5.96 -15.94
N PHE A 162 -17.11 6.06 -14.92
CA PHE A 162 -15.72 6.43 -15.08
C PHE A 162 -14.84 5.29 -15.58
N GLY A 163 -15.19 4.06 -15.24
CA GLY A 163 -14.40 2.88 -15.60
C GLY A 163 -14.44 2.50 -17.07
N GLY A 164 -15.50 2.87 -17.78
CA GLY A 164 -15.66 2.76 -19.23
C GLY A 164 -15.70 1.36 -19.85
N TYR A 165 -15.30 0.31 -19.14
CA TYR A 165 -15.18 -1.04 -19.70
C TYR A 165 -15.72 -2.16 -18.82
N CYS A 166 -15.88 -1.96 -17.54
CA CYS A 166 -16.50 -2.95 -16.66
C CYS A 166 -17.53 -2.38 -15.69
N TYR A 167 -17.51 -1.07 -15.48
CA TYR A 167 -18.49 -0.38 -14.66
C TYR A 167 -19.42 0.44 -15.56
N GLU A 168 -20.70 0.20 -15.49
CA GLU A 168 -21.73 1.00 -16.13
C GLU A 168 -22.73 1.46 -15.09
N GLY A 169 -22.99 2.76 -15.03
CA GLY A 169 -23.88 3.36 -14.04
C GLY A 169 -23.34 3.14 -12.61
N TYR A 170 -24.21 2.80 -11.68
CA TYR A 170 -23.88 2.67 -10.25
C TYR A 170 -23.24 1.34 -9.86
N ARG A 171 -22.39 0.75 -10.66
CA ARG A 171 -21.77 -0.55 -10.35
C ARG A 171 -20.51 -0.45 -9.53
N HIS A 172 -19.90 0.70 -9.52
CA HIS A 172 -18.71 0.97 -8.73
C HIS A 172 -19.06 0.89 -7.24
N SER A 173 -18.39 0.00 -6.50
CA SER A 173 -18.61 -0.12 -5.06
C SER A 173 -17.98 1.06 -4.31
N LEU A 174 -18.79 1.73 -3.51
CA LEU A 174 -18.33 2.82 -2.65
C LEU A 174 -17.91 2.33 -1.25
N CYS A 175 -17.88 1.01 -1.01
CA CYS A 175 -17.42 0.37 0.22
C CYS A 175 -16.63 -0.90 -0.12
N HIS A 176 -15.35 -0.74 -0.44
CA HIS A 176 -14.50 -1.84 -0.92
C HIS A 176 -13.20 -1.92 -0.13
N GLY A 177 -13.05 -3.01 0.65
CA GLY A 177 -11.94 -3.19 1.58
C GLY A 177 -10.55 -3.22 0.94
N TRP A 178 -10.41 -3.60 -0.33
CA TRP A 178 -9.10 -3.66 -0.99
C TRP A 178 -8.41 -2.28 -1.12
N ALA A 179 -9.18 -1.20 -1.02
CA ALA A 179 -8.66 0.16 -1.10
C ALA A 179 -8.17 0.71 0.26
N SER A 180 -8.27 -0.08 1.34
CA SER A 180 -7.92 0.34 2.71
C SER A 180 -6.41 0.37 2.99
N GLY A 181 -5.58 0.29 1.96
CA GLY A 181 -4.11 0.27 2.05
C GLY A 181 -3.46 1.33 2.94
N PRO A 182 -3.98 2.56 3.08
CA PRO A 182 -3.44 3.52 4.03
C PRO A 182 -3.43 3.04 5.48
N ALA A 183 -4.41 2.26 5.92
CA ALA A 183 -4.48 1.80 7.31
C ALA A 183 -3.31 0.89 7.71
N PRO A 184 -3.02 -0.23 7.00
CA PRO A 184 -1.82 -1.03 7.29
C PRO A 184 -0.53 -0.27 7.04
N PHE A 185 -0.43 0.60 6.02
CA PHE A 185 0.75 1.44 5.82
C PHE A 185 1.05 2.31 7.04
N LEU A 186 0.05 2.99 7.61
CA LEU A 186 0.23 3.80 8.81
C LEU A 186 0.67 2.97 10.02
N MET A 187 0.17 1.73 10.17
CA MET A 187 0.62 0.83 11.24
C MET A 187 2.05 0.33 11.03
N GLU A 188 2.39 -0.08 9.82
CA GLU A 188 3.68 -0.70 9.51
C GLU A 188 4.85 0.32 9.41
N TYR A 189 4.58 1.53 8.92
CA TYR A 189 5.63 2.52 8.63
C TYR A 189 5.56 3.73 9.52
N VAL A 190 4.38 4.30 9.79
CA VAL A 190 4.30 5.48 10.67
C VAL A 190 4.40 5.07 12.13
N LEU A 191 3.56 4.15 12.61
CA LEU A 191 3.71 3.59 13.96
C LEU A 191 4.88 2.60 14.05
N GLY A 192 5.32 2.07 12.91
CA GLY A 192 6.51 1.28 12.77
C GLY A 192 6.43 -0.14 13.34
N VAL A 193 5.23 -0.70 13.50
CA VAL A 193 5.05 -2.05 14.08
C VAL A 193 5.03 -3.10 12.99
N LYS A 194 6.03 -4.00 13.01
CA LYS A 194 6.14 -5.11 12.05
C LYS A 194 6.37 -6.42 12.80
N PRO A 195 5.58 -7.47 12.54
CA PRO A 195 5.87 -8.80 13.05
C PRO A 195 7.22 -9.31 12.53
N LEU A 196 8.03 -9.90 13.43
CA LEU A 196 9.28 -10.59 13.10
C LEU A 196 9.15 -12.10 13.27
N GLU A 197 8.10 -12.56 13.96
CA GLU A 197 7.78 -13.97 14.14
C GLU A 197 6.27 -14.17 14.04
N GLU A 198 5.88 -15.38 13.70
CA GLU A 198 4.47 -15.77 13.56
C GLU A 198 3.71 -15.55 14.87
N GLY A 199 2.49 -15.03 14.75
CA GLY A 199 1.64 -14.72 15.89
C GLY A 199 2.09 -13.52 16.70
N CYS A 200 3.00 -12.68 16.17
CA CYS A 200 3.53 -11.48 16.84
C CYS A 200 4.23 -11.77 18.18
N LYS A 201 4.89 -12.93 18.33
CA LYS A 201 5.70 -13.22 19.52
C LYS A 201 6.88 -12.29 19.63
N LYS A 202 7.41 -11.87 18.47
CA LYS A 202 8.48 -10.89 18.33
C LYS A 202 8.06 -9.84 17.32
N VAL A 203 8.24 -8.56 17.64
CA VAL A 203 7.89 -7.43 16.78
C VAL A 203 9.03 -6.42 16.70
N LEU A 204 9.20 -5.81 15.52
CA LEU A 204 10.00 -4.61 15.34
C LEU A 204 9.14 -3.40 15.67
N ILE A 205 9.66 -2.44 16.42
CA ILE A 205 9.12 -1.10 16.57
C ILE A 205 10.16 -0.12 16.01
N SER A 206 9.92 0.38 14.81
CA SER A 206 10.78 1.33 14.09
C SER A 206 9.89 2.40 13.44
N PRO A 207 9.40 3.37 14.23
CA PRO A 207 8.47 4.37 13.75
C PRO A 207 9.13 5.44 12.90
N SER A 208 8.39 5.93 11.91
CA SER A 208 8.77 7.11 11.12
C SER A 208 7.61 8.10 11.08
N LEU A 209 7.79 9.26 11.71
CA LEU A 209 6.75 10.28 11.76
C LEU A 209 6.59 11.02 10.41
N GLY A 210 7.57 10.88 9.49
CA GLY A 210 7.58 11.59 8.22
C GLY A 210 7.39 13.09 8.44
N ASN A 211 6.44 13.69 7.73
CA ASN A 211 6.09 15.11 7.84
C ASN A 211 4.92 15.41 8.79
N LEU A 212 4.57 14.46 9.67
CA LEU A 212 3.52 14.68 10.69
C LEU A 212 4.09 15.36 11.93
N GLU A 213 3.24 16.09 12.65
CA GLU A 213 3.54 16.67 13.97
C GLU A 213 3.40 15.63 15.09
N TYR A 214 2.44 14.73 14.95
CA TYR A 214 2.22 13.63 15.88
C TYR A 214 1.54 12.44 15.20
N ALA A 215 1.72 11.27 15.77
CA ALA A 215 0.92 10.09 15.46
C ALA A 215 0.67 9.29 16.73
N LYS A 216 -0.52 8.72 16.84
CA LYS A 216 -0.89 7.85 17.97
C LYS A 216 -1.79 6.75 17.48
N GLY A 217 -1.52 5.53 17.91
CA GLY A 217 -2.34 4.40 17.51
C GLY A 217 -2.15 3.16 18.37
N THR A 218 -2.94 2.15 18.03
CA THR A 218 -2.86 0.83 18.65
C THR A 218 -2.79 -0.24 17.56
N VAL A 219 -1.91 -1.22 17.75
CA VAL A 219 -1.79 -2.37 16.85
C VAL A 219 -2.24 -3.62 17.61
N PRO A 220 -3.29 -4.31 17.14
CA PRO A 220 -3.79 -5.51 17.80
C PRO A 220 -2.85 -6.69 17.55
N THR A 221 -2.65 -7.50 18.57
CA THR A 221 -1.91 -8.76 18.50
C THR A 221 -2.70 -9.86 19.25
N PRO A 222 -2.38 -11.15 19.06
CA PRO A 222 -2.98 -12.23 19.85
C PRO A 222 -2.78 -12.09 21.35
N TYR A 223 -1.81 -11.29 21.79
CA TYR A 223 -1.46 -11.08 23.21
C TYR A 223 -2.02 -9.79 23.79
N GLY A 224 -2.71 -8.96 22.99
CA GLY A 224 -3.23 -7.67 23.38
C GLY A 224 -2.76 -6.54 22.49
N LEU A 225 -2.96 -5.30 22.92
CA LEU A 225 -2.67 -4.11 22.12
C LEU A 225 -1.25 -3.59 22.34
N ILE A 226 -0.50 -3.37 21.27
CA ILE A 226 0.67 -2.51 21.29
C ILE A 226 0.17 -1.07 21.12
N LYS A 227 0.56 -0.16 21.99
CA LYS A 227 0.18 1.25 21.93
C LYS A 227 1.41 2.07 21.63
N ILE A 228 1.32 3.00 20.67
CA ILE A 228 2.41 3.86 20.25
C ILE A 228 1.94 5.31 20.21
N SER A 229 2.76 6.22 20.67
CA SER A 229 2.58 7.66 20.57
C SER A 229 3.88 8.30 20.15
N LEU A 230 3.82 9.06 19.07
CA LEU A 230 4.91 9.81 18.46
C LEU A 230 4.59 11.29 18.53
N LYS A 231 5.56 12.10 18.85
CA LYS A 231 5.40 13.57 18.84
C LYS A 231 6.69 14.23 18.40
N ARG A 232 6.58 15.17 17.47
CA ARG A 232 7.69 16.04 17.08
C ARG A 232 7.90 17.10 18.15
N GLU A 233 9.12 17.20 18.62
CA GLU A 233 9.53 18.23 19.59
C GLU A 233 9.99 19.50 18.86
N THR A 234 10.16 20.58 19.60
CA THR A 234 10.52 21.91 19.03
C THR A 234 11.91 21.95 18.39
N ASP A 235 12.79 21.02 18.74
CA ASP A 235 14.13 20.86 18.15
C ASP A 235 14.14 19.96 16.91
N GLY A 236 12.94 19.49 16.47
CA GLY A 236 12.77 18.61 15.32
C GLY A 236 12.92 17.10 15.63
N SER A 237 13.39 16.74 16.83
CA SER A 237 13.46 15.33 17.25
C SER A 237 12.06 14.70 17.39
N VAL A 238 11.98 13.38 17.34
CA VAL A 238 10.72 12.65 17.53
C VAL A 238 10.77 11.89 18.85
N LYS A 239 9.92 12.29 19.79
CA LYS A 239 9.69 11.54 21.03
C LYS A 239 8.80 10.36 20.73
N THR A 240 9.27 9.16 21.04
CA THR A 240 8.54 7.91 20.90
C THR A 240 8.21 7.33 22.27
N GLU A 241 6.93 7.08 22.51
CA GLU A 241 6.47 6.35 23.70
C GLU A 241 5.67 5.12 23.23
N PHE A 242 5.94 3.96 23.82
CA PHE A 242 5.18 2.75 23.51
C PHE A 242 4.94 1.87 24.73
N SER A 243 3.93 1.02 24.64
CA SER A 243 3.71 -0.10 25.55
C SER A 243 3.28 -1.33 24.78
N ALA A 244 3.83 -2.48 25.14
CA ALA A 244 3.49 -3.78 24.56
C ALA A 244 3.14 -4.78 25.64
N PRO A 245 2.29 -5.80 25.33
CA PRO A 245 2.04 -6.92 26.23
C PRO A 245 3.34 -7.64 26.63
N ALA A 246 3.45 -8.09 27.90
CA ALA A 246 4.67 -8.71 28.42
C ALA A 246 5.10 -10.02 27.72
N LYS A 247 4.19 -10.62 26.93
CA LYS A 247 4.47 -11.84 26.15
C LYS A 247 5.09 -11.56 24.78
N ILE A 248 5.25 -10.29 24.41
CA ILE A 248 5.82 -9.88 23.12
C ILE A 248 7.24 -9.43 23.34
N GLU A 249 8.19 -10.02 22.64
CA GLU A 249 9.55 -9.51 22.54
C GLU A 249 9.56 -8.32 21.58
N VAL A 250 10.05 -7.17 22.04
CA VAL A 250 10.16 -5.95 21.24
C VAL A 250 11.60 -5.71 20.84
N VAL A 251 11.84 -5.57 19.55
CA VAL A 251 13.08 -5.08 18.96
C VAL A 251 12.87 -3.63 18.55
N LEU A 252 13.82 -2.75 18.89
CA LEU A 252 13.80 -1.35 18.44
C LEU A 252 14.72 -1.20 17.23
N GLY A 253 14.25 -0.49 16.20
CA GLY A 253 14.99 -0.14 14.99
C GLY A 253 15.24 1.36 14.87
#